data_9efd20dda136094728c29adc6ef08fd9
#
_entry.id   9efd20dda136094728c29adc6ef08fd9
#
_cell.length_a   1.000
_cell.length_b   1.000
_cell.length_c   1.000
_cell.angle_alpha   90.00
_cell.angle_beta   90.00
_cell.angle_gamma   90.00
#
_symmetry.space_group_name_H-M   'P 1'
#
loop_
_entity.id
_entity.type
_entity.pdbx_description
1 polymer ?
#
loop_
_entity_poly.entity_id
_entity_poly.type
_entity_poly.pdbx_seq_one_letter_code
_entity_poly.pdbx_strand_id
1 'polypeptide(L)'
;HKDIERWQNSKSQGVEFVHLDLNLKLAGGIDDVWLNKDTEKLIVVDYKAQGKKEEKKIKNYLKDVYHDGYKLQLDFYRYLFEKKGFKVQETGYFVVYNATLERETFDNKLEFTCDLIPYKTDSSHIEKKLLEMKKTMDSKSIPAINKYCQNCNFIKAGSKFL
;
A
#
# COMPACT_ATOMS: atom_id res chain seq x y z
N HIS A 1 -18.40 -8.29 -5.13
CA HIS A 1 -19.19 -7.64 -4.08
C HIS A 1 -19.87 -6.38 -4.63
N LYS A 2 -21.08 -6.05 -4.17
CA LYS A 2 -21.82 -4.86 -4.66
C LYS A 2 -21.08 -3.53 -4.45
N ASP A 3 -20.18 -3.45 -3.50
CA ASP A 3 -19.39 -2.25 -3.19
C ASP A 3 -18.00 -2.22 -3.85
N ILE A 4 -17.68 -3.14 -4.77
CA ILE A 4 -16.32 -3.25 -5.33
C ILE A 4 -15.90 -1.96 -6.05
N GLU A 5 -16.76 -1.40 -6.88
CA GLU A 5 -16.48 -0.15 -7.61
C GLU A 5 -16.22 1.02 -6.65
N ARG A 6 -16.98 1.07 -5.53
CA ARG A 6 -16.78 2.05 -4.48
C ARG A 6 -15.44 1.87 -3.79
N TRP A 7 -15.05 0.64 -3.47
CA TRP A 7 -13.80 0.34 -2.79
C TRP A 7 -12.57 0.65 -3.64
N GLN A 8 -12.68 0.48 -4.95
CA GLN A 8 -11.64 0.80 -5.94
C GLN A 8 -11.54 2.30 -6.23
N ASN A 9 -12.54 3.09 -5.84
CA ASN A 9 -12.53 4.53 -6.08
C ASN A 9 -11.65 5.28 -5.06
N SER A 10 -10.34 5.33 -5.33
CA SER A 10 -9.36 5.98 -4.45
C SER A 10 -9.50 7.50 -4.35
N LYS A 11 -10.19 8.14 -5.32
CA LYS A 11 -10.28 9.60 -5.38
C LYS A 11 -11.36 10.19 -4.47
N SER A 12 -12.45 9.46 -4.22
CA SER A 12 -13.61 10.01 -3.52
C SER A 12 -14.18 9.14 -2.43
N GLN A 13 -13.91 7.84 -2.41
CA GLN A 13 -14.57 6.89 -1.52
C GLN A 13 -13.56 5.88 -0.92
N GLY A 14 -13.34 4.75 -1.57
CA GLY A 14 -12.51 3.66 -1.04
C GLY A 14 -13.22 2.82 0.03
N VAL A 15 -12.44 1.99 0.70
CA VAL A 15 -12.86 1.27 1.89
C VAL A 15 -12.72 2.20 3.08
N GLU A 16 -13.82 2.53 3.73
CA GLU A 16 -13.84 3.50 4.82
C GLU A 16 -14.17 2.84 6.16
N PHE A 17 -13.51 3.31 7.22
CA PHE A 17 -13.80 2.98 8.60
C PHE A 17 -13.68 4.24 9.49
N VAL A 18 -14.68 4.48 10.35
CA VAL A 18 -14.63 5.57 11.33
C VAL A 18 -14.20 4.99 12.67
N HIS A 19 -13.03 5.40 13.12
CA HIS A 19 -12.47 5.05 14.41
C HIS A 19 -12.92 6.09 15.45
N LEU A 20 -14.02 5.80 16.15
CA LEU A 20 -14.67 6.76 17.06
C LEU A 20 -13.74 7.20 18.20
N ASP A 21 -13.07 6.25 18.85
CA ASP A 21 -12.19 6.56 20.01
C ASP A 21 -11.02 7.49 19.66
N LEU A 22 -10.53 7.42 18.44
CA LEU A 22 -9.47 8.30 17.95
C LEU A 22 -9.99 9.53 17.20
N ASN A 23 -11.29 9.61 16.96
CA ASN A 23 -11.90 10.62 16.10
C ASN A 23 -11.20 10.73 14.75
N LEU A 24 -10.99 9.57 14.11
CA LEU A 24 -10.34 9.45 12.80
C LEU A 24 -11.27 8.78 11.81
N LYS A 25 -11.35 9.33 10.61
CA LYS A 25 -11.89 8.65 9.44
C LYS A 25 -10.73 8.06 8.64
N LEU A 26 -10.70 6.74 8.55
CA LEU A 26 -9.71 5.99 7.78
C LEU A 26 -10.32 5.62 6.43
N ALA A 27 -9.56 5.76 5.36
CA ALA A 27 -10.01 5.38 4.03
C ALA A 27 -8.83 4.86 3.20
N GLY A 28 -9.10 3.92 2.31
CA GLY A 28 -8.13 3.42 1.35
C GLY A 28 -8.80 2.92 0.08
N GLY A 29 -8.36 3.39 -1.08
CA GLY A 29 -8.73 2.84 -2.37
C GLY A 29 -7.91 1.59 -2.66
N ILE A 30 -8.58 0.46 -2.77
CA ILE A 30 -7.93 -0.81 -3.11
C ILE A 30 -7.88 -0.99 -4.61
N ASP A 31 -6.85 -1.68 -5.10
CA ASP A 31 -6.81 -2.03 -6.52
C ASP A 31 -7.78 -3.18 -6.82
N ASP A 32 -7.75 -4.25 -5.99
CA ASP A 32 -8.67 -5.37 -6.17
C ASP A 32 -8.86 -6.17 -4.87
N VAL A 33 -9.93 -6.96 -4.85
CA VAL A 33 -10.25 -7.93 -3.80
C VAL A 33 -10.77 -9.21 -4.41
N TRP A 34 -10.12 -10.31 -4.10
CA TRP A 34 -10.57 -11.64 -4.51
C TRP A 34 -11.31 -12.34 -3.38
N LEU A 35 -12.18 -13.23 -3.75
CA LEU A 35 -12.89 -14.12 -2.82
C LEU A 35 -12.32 -15.54 -2.95
N ASN A 36 -11.78 -16.07 -1.85
CA ASN A 36 -11.50 -17.48 -1.76
C ASN A 36 -12.81 -18.25 -1.58
N LYS A 37 -13.20 -19.04 -2.59
CA LYS A 37 -14.51 -19.72 -2.61
C LYS A 37 -14.61 -20.84 -1.58
N ASP A 38 -13.49 -21.45 -1.18
CA ASP A 38 -13.48 -22.57 -0.23
C ASP A 38 -13.60 -22.09 1.22
N THR A 39 -13.01 -20.93 1.52
CA THR A 39 -12.95 -20.37 2.89
C THR A 39 -13.88 -19.18 3.10
N GLU A 40 -14.47 -18.66 2.03
CA GLU A 40 -15.29 -17.43 2.00
C GLU A 40 -14.56 -16.20 2.59
N LYS A 41 -13.22 -16.20 2.55
CA LYS A 41 -12.40 -15.08 3.00
C LYS A 41 -12.05 -14.18 1.84
N LEU A 42 -12.01 -12.87 2.13
CA LEU A 42 -11.47 -11.89 1.19
C LEU A 42 -9.94 -12.01 1.12
N ILE A 43 -9.39 -11.77 -0.05
CA ILE A 43 -7.95 -11.69 -0.30
C ILE A 43 -7.66 -10.30 -0.84
N VAL A 44 -6.81 -9.54 -0.15
CA VAL A 44 -6.40 -8.20 -0.63
C VAL A 44 -5.38 -8.35 -1.74
N VAL A 45 -5.57 -7.61 -2.81
CA VAL A 45 -4.72 -7.65 -4.00
C VAL A 45 -4.34 -6.23 -4.41
N ASP A 46 -3.09 -6.05 -4.78
CA ASP A 46 -2.55 -4.75 -5.17
C ASP A 46 -1.71 -4.92 -6.46
N TYR A 47 -2.01 -4.09 -7.47
CA TYR A 47 -1.35 -4.12 -8.77
C TYR A 47 -0.16 -3.17 -8.80
N LYS A 48 1.00 -3.67 -9.18
CA LYS A 48 2.22 -2.86 -9.31
C LYS A 48 2.81 -3.00 -10.71
N ALA A 49 3.12 -1.86 -11.32
CA ALA A 49 3.84 -1.82 -12.58
C ALA A 49 5.28 -1.34 -12.34
N GLN A 50 6.24 -1.98 -12.97
CA GLN A 50 7.65 -1.60 -12.91
C GLN A 50 8.37 -1.91 -14.21
N GLY A 51 9.57 -1.36 -14.40
CA GLY A 51 10.51 -1.72 -15.46
C GLY A 51 11.86 -2.04 -14.84
N LYS A 52 12.13 -3.30 -14.56
CA LYS A 52 13.42 -3.76 -14.00
C LYS A 52 13.95 -4.91 -14.85
N LYS A 53 15.28 -5.03 -14.98
CA LYS A 53 15.93 -6.18 -15.65
C LYS A 53 15.61 -7.49 -14.95
N GLU A 54 15.38 -8.56 -15.74
CA GLU A 54 14.73 -9.80 -15.28
C GLU A 54 15.35 -10.51 -14.08
N GLU A 55 16.65 -10.65 -14.01
CA GLU A 55 17.32 -11.55 -13.07
C GLU A 55 17.19 -11.19 -11.58
N LYS A 56 16.80 -9.97 -11.24
CA LYS A 56 16.75 -9.48 -9.84
C LYS A 56 15.35 -9.36 -9.25
N LYS A 57 14.29 -9.76 -9.98
CA LYS A 57 12.96 -9.19 -9.78
C LYS A 57 12.11 -9.79 -8.69
N ILE A 58 11.96 -11.09 -8.64
CA ILE A 58 10.88 -11.70 -7.88
C ILE A 58 11.35 -12.26 -6.55
N LYS A 59 12.46 -12.98 -6.54
CA LYS A 59 13.00 -13.60 -5.31
C LYS A 59 13.31 -12.57 -4.20
N ASN A 60 13.55 -11.32 -4.58
CA ASN A 60 13.90 -10.24 -3.65
C ASN A 60 12.85 -9.12 -3.57
N TYR A 61 11.69 -9.26 -4.22
CA TYR A 61 10.67 -8.21 -4.24
C TYR A 61 10.30 -7.75 -2.82
N LEU A 62 9.98 -8.68 -1.94
CA LEU A 62 9.60 -8.38 -0.55
C LEU A 62 10.79 -7.95 0.35
N LYS A 63 12.04 -8.11 -0.11
CA LYS A 63 13.24 -7.69 0.62
C LYS A 63 13.66 -6.26 0.32
N ASP A 64 13.14 -5.68 -0.75
CA ASP A 64 13.43 -4.31 -1.14
C ASP A 64 12.77 -3.33 -0.16
N VAL A 65 13.57 -2.48 0.48
CA VAL A 65 13.11 -1.49 1.45
C VAL A 65 12.15 -0.47 0.84
N TYR A 66 12.24 -0.22 -0.47
CA TYR A 66 11.28 0.64 -1.19
C TYR A 66 9.87 0.03 -1.23
N HIS A 67 9.75 -1.28 -1.03
CA HIS A 67 8.46 -1.98 -1.01
C HIS A 67 7.85 -2.07 0.41
N ASP A 68 8.50 -1.55 1.44
CA ASP A 68 7.95 -1.55 2.81
C ASP A 68 6.65 -0.74 2.87
N GLY A 69 6.55 0.35 2.11
CA GLY A 69 5.32 1.11 1.95
C GLY A 69 4.17 0.29 1.33
N TYR A 70 4.49 -0.57 0.37
CA TYR A 70 3.50 -1.47 -0.26
C TYR A 70 3.01 -2.55 0.71
N LYS A 71 3.90 -3.12 1.52
CA LYS A 71 3.53 -4.07 2.58
C LYS A 71 2.57 -3.43 3.58
N LEU A 72 2.93 -2.22 4.06
CA LEU A 72 2.07 -1.45 4.95
C LEU A 72 0.70 -1.13 4.33
N GLN A 73 0.65 -0.89 3.02
CA GLN A 73 -0.60 -0.66 2.29
C GLN A 73 -1.51 -1.88 2.33
N LEU A 74 -0.99 -3.09 2.06
CA LEU A 74 -1.78 -4.33 2.16
C LEU A 74 -2.22 -4.63 3.61
N ASP A 75 -1.34 -4.40 4.60
CA ASP A 75 -1.67 -4.56 6.01
C ASP A 75 -2.81 -3.63 6.43
N PHE A 76 -2.78 -2.39 5.95
CA PHE A 76 -3.82 -1.40 6.21
C PHE A 76 -5.14 -1.75 5.52
N TYR A 77 -5.11 -2.23 4.29
CA TYR A 77 -6.33 -2.68 3.60
C TYR A 77 -6.97 -3.87 4.30
N ARG A 78 -6.15 -4.85 4.72
CA ARG A 78 -6.62 -5.95 5.57
C ARG A 78 -7.30 -5.41 6.84
N TYR A 79 -6.66 -4.51 7.56
CA TYR A 79 -7.21 -3.87 8.76
C TYR A 79 -8.58 -3.22 8.49
N LEU A 80 -8.71 -2.45 7.41
CA LEU A 80 -9.98 -1.81 7.07
C LEU A 80 -11.10 -2.82 6.84
N PHE A 81 -10.84 -3.90 6.12
CA PHE A 81 -11.82 -4.96 5.88
C PHE A 81 -12.19 -5.69 7.17
N GLU A 82 -11.23 -6.01 8.02
CA GLU A 82 -11.48 -6.65 9.32
C GLU A 82 -12.34 -5.75 10.22
N LYS A 83 -12.06 -4.44 10.27
CA LYS A 83 -12.88 -3.46 11.02
C LYS A 83 -14.30 -3.31 10.45
N LYS A 84 -14.51 -3.61 9.20
CA LYS A 84 -15.85 -3.68 8.58
C LYS A 84 -16.56 -5.03 8.78
N GLY A 85 -15.96 -5.96 9.50
CA GLY A 85 -16.53 -7.27 9.81
C GLY A 85 -16.30 -8.35 8.75
N PHE A 86 -15.47 -8.10 7.75
CA PHE A 86 -15.12 -9.13 6.77
C PHE A 86 -14.07 -10.09 7.33
N LYS A 87 -14.21 -11.37 6.98
CA LYS A 87 -13.14 -12.35 7.18
C LYS A 87 -12.09 -12.16 6.07
N VAL A 88 -10.85 -11.89 6.43
CA VAL A 88 -9.76 -11.68 5.48
C VAL A 88 -8.72 -12.79 5.60
N GLN A 89 -8.18 -13.23 4.47
CA GLN A 89 -7.10 -14.21 4.44
C GLN A 89 -5.79 -13.54 4.85
N GLU A 90 -4.93 -14.27 5.58
CA GLU A 90 -3.62 -13.73 6.00
C GLU A 90 -2.70 -13.43 4.82
N THR A 91 -2.80 -14.20 3.74
CA THR A 91 -2.01 -13.96 2.54
C THR A 91 -2.76 -13.05 1.60
N GLY A 92 -2.20 -11.86 1.38
CA GLY A 92 -2.53 -10.97 0.27
C GLY A 92 -1.55 -11.15 -0.88
N TYR A 93 -1.78 -10.46 -1.99
CA TYR A 93 -0.94 -10.62 -3.19
C TYR A 93 -0.60 -9.28 -3.81
N PHE A 94 0.65 -9.17 -4.26
CA PHE A 94 1.05 -8.19 -5.26
C PHE A 94 1.01 -8.86 -6.63
N VAL A 95 0.27 -8.27 -7.56
CA VAL A 95 0.29 -8.63 -8.98
C VAL A 95 1.24 -7.66 -9.66
N VAL A 96 2.45 -8.14 -9.96
CA VAL A 96 3.52 -7.28 -10.46
C VAL A 96 3.64 -7.44 -11.97
N TYR A 97 3.34 -6.38 -12.70
CA TYR A 97 3.60 -6.27 -14.12
C TYR A 97 4.97 -5.64 -14.33
N ASN A 98 5.86 -6.38 -14.98
CA ASN A 98 7.18 -5.88 -15.26
C ASN A 98 7.39 -5.69 -16.75
N ALA A 99 7.61 -4.43 -17.18
CA ALA A 99 7.86 -4.09 -18.56
C ALA A 99 9.17 -4.71 -19.05
N THR A 100 9.14 -5.29 -20.25
CA THR A 100 10.34 -5.75 -20.98
C THR A 100 11.09 -4.54 -21.50
N LEU A 101 12.30 -4.31 -20.96
CA LEU A 101 13.13 -3.13 -21.30
C LEU A 101 14.09 -3.37 -22.46
N GLU A 102 14.26 -4.62 -22.91
CA GLU A 102 15.33 -5.03 -23.84
C GLU A 102 14.80 -5.17 -25.27
N ARG A 103 13.99 -4.21 -25.73
CA ARG A 103 13.58 -4.11 -27.12
C ARG A 103 14.43 -3.08 -27.86
N GLU A 104 14.89 -3.43 -29.04
CA GLU A 104 15.67 -2.53 -29.89
C GLU A 104 14.85 -1.32 -30.36
N THR A 105 13.55 -1.51 -30.59
CA THR A 105 12.65 -0.47 -31.10
C THR A 105 11.29 -0.50 -30.40
N PHE A 106 10.69 0.67 -30.27
CA PHE A 106 9.30 0.81 -29.86
C PHE A 106 8.38 0.72 -31.10
N ASP A 107 7.59 -0.34 -31.16
CA ASP A 107 6.63 -0.64 -32.24
C ASP A 107 5.16 -0.41 -31.79
N ASN A 108 4.93 0.60 -30.97
CA ASN A 108 3.65 0.92 -30.33
C ASN A 108 3.11 -0.21 -29.41
N LYS A 109 3.99 -1.10 -28.94
CA LYS A 109 3.64 -2.17 -27.99
C LYS A 109 4.55 -2.15 -26.79
N LEU A 110 3.96 -2.38 -25.63
CA LEU A 110 4.68 -2.68 -24.39
C LEU A 110 4.35 -4.12 -23.99
N GLU A 111 5.39 -4.91 -23.80
CA GLU A 111 5.27 -6.27 -23.28
C GLU A 111 5.59 -6.31 -21.80
N PHE A 112 4.83 -7.10 -21.07
CA PHE A 112 5.00 -7.27 -19.63
C PHE A 112 5.06 -8.75 -19.27
N THR A 113 5.90 -9.09 -18.32
CA THR A 113 5.72 -10.31 -17.53
C THR A 113 4.79 -9.99 -16.37
N CYS A 114 4.01 -10.98 -15.93
CA CYS A 114 3.09 -10.83 -14.80
C CYS A 114 3.46 -11.86 -13.73
N ASP A 115 3.73 -11.40 -12.53
CA ASP A 115 4.13 -12.23 -11.41
C ASP A 115 3.19 -12.04 -10.23
N LEU A 116 2.78 -13.16 -9.61
CA LEU A 116 1.96 -13.17 -8.41
C LEU A 116 2.86 -13.40 -7.19
N ILE A 117 3.00 -12.37 -6.36
CA ILE A 117 3.87 -12.41 -5.18
C ILE A 117 3.02 -12.47 -3.91
N PRO A 118 3.02 -13.61 -3.20
CA PRO A 118 2.29 -13.72 -1.94
C PRO A 118 3.00 -12.93 -0.85
N TYR A 119 2.22 -12.20 -0.05
CA TYR A 119 2.67 -11.51 1.14
C TYR A 119 1.80 -11.88 2.33
N LYS A 120 2.43 -12.32 3.42
CA LYS A 120 1.71 -12.56 4.68
C LYS A 120 1.46 -11.22 5.36
N THR A 121 0.23 -10.73 5.22
CA THR A 121 -0.21 -9.46 5.81
C THR A 121 -0.30 -9.55 7.33
N ASP A 122 0.03 -8.45 8.00
CA ASP A 122 -0.10 -8.30 9.46
C ASP A 122 -0.81 -7.00 9.80
N SER A 123 -2.09 -7.08 10.16
CA SER A 123 -2.88 -5.91 10.58
C SER A 123 -2.71 -5.55 12.06
N SER A 124 -2.05 -6.39 12.86
CA SER A 124 -1.97 -6.25 14.33
C SER A 124 -1.25 -4.97 14.78
N HIS A 125 -0.31 -4.47 13.99
CA HIS A 125 0.48 -3.28 14.31
C HIS A 125 -0.21 -1.96 13.91
N ILE A 126 -1.28 -2.01 13.10
CA ILE A 126 -1.94 -0.81 12.56
C ILE A 126 -2.55 0.04 13.68
N GLU A 127 -3.26 -0.58 14.62
CA GLU A 127 -3.88 0.13 15.74
C GLU A 127 -2.88 0.97 16.52
N LYS A 128 -1.73 0.39 16.86
CA LYS A 128 -0.65 1.09 17.56
C LYS A 128 -0.14 2.28 16.75
N LYS A 129 0.04 2.12 15.44
CA LYS A 129 0.47 3.20 14.54
C LYS A 129 -0.54 4.34 14.47
N LEU A 130 -1.83 4.02 14.47
CA LEU A 130 -2.90 5.04 14.49
C LEU A 130 -2.89 5.85 15.79
N LEU A 131 -2.70 5.20 16.93
CA LEU A 131 -2.54 5.86 18.22
C LEU A 131 -1.32 6.80 18.25
N GLU A 132 -0.18 6.34 17.77
CA GLU A 132 1.06 7.14 17.68
C GLU A 132 0.86 8.34 16.74
N MET A 133 0.22 8.12 15.59
CA MET A 133 -0.12 9.18 14.64
C MET A 133 -1.06 10.22 15.27
N LYS A 134 -2.14 9.76 15.91
CA LYS A 134 -3.09 10.66 16.59
C LYS A 134 -2.42 11.49 17.67
N LYS A 135 -1.60 10.86 18.51
CA LYS A 135 -0.80 11.57 19.53
C LYS A 135 0.09 12.65 18.91
N THR A 136 0.68 12.38 17.75
CA THR A 136 1.51 13.36 17.05
C THR A 136 0.66 14.51 16.50
N MET A 137 -0.51 14.21 15.93
CA MET A 137 -1.43 15.22 15.39
C MET A 137 -1.99 16.14 16.48
N ASP A 138 -2.25 15.62 17.66
CA ASP A 138 -2.76 16.39 18.81
C ASP A 138 -1.67 17.17 19.55
N SER A 139 -0.42 16.88 19.26
CA SER A 139 0.72 17.56 19.88
C SER A 139 0.84 19.00 19.40
N LYS A 140 1.16 19.92 20.31
CA LYS A 140 1.50 21.31 19.98
C LYS A 140 2.96 21.47 19.51
N SER A 141 3.77 20.42 19.65
CA SER A 141 5.17 20.42 19.22
C SER A 141 5.31 19.87 17.79
N ILE A 142 6.17 20.51 17.02
CA ILE A 142 6.52 20.00 15.68
C ILE A 142 7.39 18.74 15.86
N PRO A 143 7.05 17.63 15.19
CA PRO A 143 7.85 16.42 15.25
C PRO A 143 9.28 16.65 14.76
N ALA A 144 10.23 15.91 15.33
CA ALA A 144 11.61 15.95 14.86
C ALA A 144 11.73 15.53 13.39
N ILE A 145 12.55 16.25 12.64
CA ILE A 145 12.80 15.95 11.23
C ILE A 145 13.49 14.58 11.11
N ASN A 146 12.94 13.70 10.30
CA ASN A 146 13.63 12.47 9.94
C ASN A 146 14.88 12.82 9.11
N LYS A 147 16.05 12.42 9.57
CA LYS A 147 17.35 12.70 8.93
C LYS A 147 17.45 12.18 7.48
N TYR A 148 16.66 11.18 7.12
CA TYR A 148 16.59 10.61 5.78
C TYR A 148 15.49 11.20 4.90
N CYS A 149 14.69 12.13 5.42
CA CYS A 149 13.62 12.79 4.65
C CYS A 149 14.22 13.76 3.64
N GLN A 150 14.20 13.40 2.37
CA GLN A 150 14.72 14.23 1.28
C GLN A 150 14.01 15.59 1.19
N ASN A 151 12.67 15.62 1.33
CA ASN A 151 11.89 16.84 1.30
C ASN A 151 12.27 17.80 2.45
N CYS A 152 12.39 17.28 3.68
CA CYS A 152 12.79 18.09 4.82
C CYS A 152 14.22 18.63 4.68
N ASN A 153 15.13 17.81 4.17
CA ASN A 153 16.51 18.22 3.93
C ASN A 153 16.59 19.28 2.83
N PHE A 154 15.79 19.16 1.77
CA PHE A 154 15.69 20.15 0.70
C PHE A 154 15.18 21.49 1.24
N ILE A 155 14.08 21.50 2.00
CA ILE A 155 13.52 22.73 2.62
C ILE A 155 14.54 23.38 3.54
N LYS A 156 15.22 22.58 4.39
CA LYS A 156 16.26 23.08 5.30
C LYS A 156 17.46 23.68 4.55
N ALA A 157 17.84 23.09 3.43
CA ALA A 157 18.91 23.64 2.59
C ALA A 157 18.47 24.95 1.91
N GLY A 158 17.25 25.01 1.39
CA GLY A 158 16.69 26.18 0.71
C GLY A 158 16.43 27.36 1.64
N SER A 159 16.04 27.11 2.90
CA SER A 159 15.79 28.18 3.89
C SER A 159 17.03 29.00 4.26
N LYS A 160 18.23 28.58 3.85
CA LYS A 160 19.47 29.36 4.03
C LYS A 160 19.61 30.50 3.01
N PHE A 161 18.76 30.51 1.99
CA PHE A 161 18.79 31.51 0.93
C PHE A 161 17.60 32.51 1.02
N LEU A 162 16.77 32.35 2.03
CA LEU A 162 15.66 33.25 2.40
C LEU A 162 16.03 34.07 3.63
#